data_f0935211d07685d8b4182a76cca3ed53
#
_entry.id   f0935211d07685d8b4182a76cca3ed53
#
_cell.length_a   1.000
_cell.length_b   1.000
_cell.length_c   1.000
_cell.angle_alpha   90.00
_cell.angle_beta   90.00
_cell.angle_gamma   90.00
#
_symmetry.space_group_name_H-M   'P 1'
#
loop_
_entity.id
_entity.type
_entity.pdbx_description
1 polymer ?
#
loop_
_entity_poly.entity_id
_entity_poly.type
_entity_poly.pdbx_seq_one_letter_code
_entity_poly.pdbx_strand_id
1 'polypeptide(L)'
;MPTKNIVVIVGSLRRASFTRRVAQAMVRLAPGAFGYQFAEIGQLPLYNQDLDSPELSPKAWVEFRDFIRPFAGVLFATPEHNRSIPAALKNALDVGSRPYGQSAWAGKPAGIVSVTPGAMGGFGANHHLRQSLVFLNMPAMAQPEAYIGHAADLIADDFSVKVESTRTFLSQYMTAFETFVGKLA
;
A
#
# COMPACT_ATOMS: atom_id res chain seq x y z
N MET A 1 4.64 -23.11 10.85
CA MET A 1 3.60 -22.74 9.89
C MET A 1 4.24 -21.83 8.86
N PRO A 2 3.92 -21.89 7.57
CA PRO A 2 4.45 -20.92 6.63
C PRO A 2 4.04 -19.51 7.10
N THR A 3 5.01 -18.62 7.19
CA THR A 3 4.78 -17.24 7.60
C THR A 3 3.89 -16.60 6.53
N LYS A 4 2.68 -16.20 6.87
CA LYS A 4 1.83 -15.43 5.95
C LYS A 4 2.53 -14.11 5.64
N ASN A 5 2.44 -13.65 4.40
CA ASN A 5 3.11 -12.43 3.95
C ASN A 5 2.10 -11.31 3.67
N ILE A 6 2.54 -10.08 3.87
CA ILE A 6 1.85 -8.84 3.52
C ILE A 6 2.57 -8.22 2.34
N VAL A 7 1.84 -7.77 1.33
CA VAL A 7 2.41 -6.98 0.24
C VAL A 7 2.38 -5.50 0.58
N VAL A 8 3.48 -4.80 0.28
CA VAL A 8 3.60 -3.34 0.44
C VAL A 8 3.53 -2.69 -0.94
N ILE A 9 2.54 -1.83 -1.14
CA ILE A 9 2.36 -1.06 -2.38
C ILE A 9 2.73 0.39 -2.11
N VAL A 10 3.78 0.87 -2.77
CA VAL A 10 4.22 2.26 -2.66
C VAL A 10 3.78 3.05 -3.88
N GLY A 11 2.87 4.02 -3.69
CA GLY A 11 2.31 4.82 -4.78
C GLY A 11 3.29 5.82 -5.42
N SER A 12 4.47 6.02 -4.83
CA SER A 12 5.48 6.95 -5.36
C SER A 12 6.57 6.23 -6.14
N LEU A 13 6.74 6.61 -7.41
CA LEU A 13 7.80 6.09 -8.28
C LEU A 13 9.13 6.89 -8.19
N ARG A 14 9.20 7.93 -7.37
CA ARG A 14 10.40 8.74 -7.21
C ARG A 14 11.53 7.91 -6.59
N ARG A 15 12.78 8.06 -7.10
CA ARG A 15 13.98 7.43 -6.50
C ARG A 15 14.16 7.87 -5.03
N ALA A 16 14.05 9.16 -4.72
CA ALA A 16 14.15 9.71 -3.38
C ALA A 16 12.76 9.90 -2.74
N SER A 17 11.96 8.82 -2.71
CA SER A 17 10.57 8.85 -2.24
C SER A 17 10.49 8.85 -0.71
N PHE A 18 9.94 9.90 -0.11
CA PHE A 18 9.59 9.92 1.31
C PHE A 18 8.58 8.82 1.67
N THR A 19 7.62 8.56 0.77
CA THR A 19 6.63 7.49 0.95
C THR A 19 7.29 6.12 1.07
N ARG A 20 8.29 5.83 0.22
CA ARG A 20 9.06 4.58 0.30
C ARG A 20 9.88 4.52 1.58
N ARG A 21 10.49 5.63 2.02
CA ARG A 21 11.24 5.68 3.29
C ARG A 21 10.34 5.38 4.49
N VAL A 22 9.16 5.99 4.56
CA VAL A 22 8.19 5.72 5.62
C VAL A 22 7.76 4.25 5.60
N ALA A 23 7.41 3.70 4.43
CA ALA A 23 7.02 2.30 4.31
C ALA A 23 8.13 1.33 4.77
N GLN A 24 9.40 1.61 4.42
CA GLN A 24 10.55 0.83 4.89
C GLN A 24 10.74 0.92 6.41
N ALA A 25 10.60 2.13 6.97
CA ALA A 25 10.67 2.34 8.41
C ALA A 25 9.56 1.56 9.14
N MET A 26 8.33 1.58 8.62
CA MET A 26 7.20 0.83 9.18
C MET A 26 7.46 -0.68 9.17
N VAL A 27 7.95 -1.23 8.07
CA VAL A 27 8.30 -2.66 7.98
C VAL A 27 9.37 -3.05 9.00
N ARG A 28 10.37 -2.19 9.24
CA ARG A 28 11.40 -2.44 10.28
C ARG A 28 10.86 -2.38 11.71
N LEU A 29 9.76 -1.67 11.92
CA LEU A 29 9.10 -1.51 13.22
C LEU A 29 7.96 -2.53 13.44
N ALA A 30 7.67 -3.36 12.46
CA ALA A 30 6.61 -4.36 12.54
C ALA A 30 6.95 -5.44 13.60
N PRO A 31 5.95 -5.98 14.31
CA PRO A 31 6.15 -7.01 15.34
C PRO A 31 6.74 -8.32 14.81
N GLY A 32 6.62 -8.60 13.51
CA GLY A 32 7.23 -9.77 12.87
C GLY A 32 6.33 -11.01 12.82
N ALA A 33 5.02 -10.87 13.04
CA ALA A 33 4.07 -11.97 12.83
C ALA A 33 3.88 -12.31 11.34
N PHE A 34 4.21 -11.36 10.45
CA PHE A 34 4.13 -11.49 8.99
C PHE A 34 5.46 -11.12 8.33
N GLY A 35 5.75 -11.75 7.18
CA GLY A 35 6.76 -11.26 6.25
C GLY A 35 6.22 -10.09 5.41
N TYR A 36 7.11 -9.26 4.87
CA TYR A 36 6.73 -8.11 4.03
C TYR A 36 7.48 -8.15 2.70
N GLN A 37 6.75 -7.96 1.59
CA GLN A 37 7.33 -7.87 0.25
C GLN A 37 6.82 -6.62 -0.46
N PHE A 38 7.72 -5.87 -1.09
CA PHE A 38 7.37 -4.67 -1.86
C PHE A 38 7.02 -5.07 -3.30
N ALA A 39 5.86 -4.62 -3.77
CA ALA A 39 5.48 -4.75 -5.17
C ALA A 39 5.99 -3.57 -6.00
N GLU A 40 6.47 -3.84 -7.20
CA GLU A 40 6.82 -2.82 -8.18
C GLU A 40 5.61 -2.56 -9.09
N ILE A 41 5.16 -1.30 -9.12
CA ILE A 41 3.97 -0.88 -9.89
C ILE A 41 4.30 0.06 -11.05
N GLY A 42 5.55 0.53 -11.12
CA GLY A 42 5.98 1.54 -12.10
C GLY A 42 6.05 1.04 -13.55
N GLN A 43 6.09 -0.25 -13.76
CA GLN A 43 6.19 -0.87 -15.08
C GLN A 43 4.85 -1.41 -15.60
N LEU A 44 3.76 -1.22 -14.85
CA LEU A 44 2.45 -1.69 -15.27
C LEU A 44 1.90 -0.79 -16.40
N PRO A 45 1.67 -1.32 -17.61
CA PRO A 45 0.94 -0.59 -18.64
C PRO A 45 -0.40 -0.09 -18.10
N LEU A 46 -0.86 1.06 -18.57
CA LEU A 46 -2.17 1.58 -18.17
C LEU A 46 -3.27 0.57 -18.54
N TYR A 47 -4.16 0.34 -17.58
CA TYR A 47 -5.29 -0.57 -17.79
C TYR A 47 -6.16 -0.09 -18.97
N ASN A 48 -6.43 -1.01 -19.87
CA ASN A 48 -7.36 -0.86 -20.97
C ASN A 48 -8.20 -2.13 -21.08
N GLN A 49 -9.52 -1.97 -20.99
CA GLN A 49 -10.45 -3.10 -21.02
C GLN A 49 -10.37 -3.93 -22.30
N ASP A 50 -10.01 -3.32 -23.44
CA ASP A 50 -9.85 -4.02 -24.71
C ASP A 50 -8.74 -5.08 -24.69
N LEU A 51 -7.81 -4.95 -23.74
CA LEU A 51 -6.69 -5.89 -23.53
C LEU A 51 -6.98 -6.90 -22.42
N ASP A 52 -8.13 -6.85 -21.76
CA ASP A 52 -8.42 -7.68 -20.58
C ASP A 52 -9.04 -9.04 -20.95
N SER A 53 -8.33 -9.80 -21.80
CA SER A 53 -8.66 -11.18 -22.12
C SER A 53 -7.43 -12.09 -21.89
N PRO A 54 -7.61 -13.41 -21.80
CA PRO A 54 -6.48 -14.34 -21.62
C PRO A 54 -5.40 -14.20 -22.71
N GLU A 55 -5.80 -13.89 -23.94
CA GLU A 55 -4.91 -13.81 -25.11
C GLU A 55 -4.23 -12.46 -25.27
N LEU A 56 -4.86 -11.38 -24.80
CA LEU A 56 -4.45 -9.99 -25.05
C LEU A 56 -3.82 -9.31 -23.84
N SER A 57 -4.04 -9.85 -22.63
CA SER A 57 -3.55 -9.22 -21.40
C SER A 57 -2.03 -9.06 -21.40
N PRO A 58 -1.51 -7.84 -21.20
CA PRO A 58 -0.07 -7.65 -21.03
C PRO A 58 0.49 -8.59 -19.95
N LYS A 59 1.63 -9.22 -20.24
CA LYS A 59 2.29 -10.13 -19.30
C LYS A 59 2.50 -9.51 -17.92
N ALA A 60 2.86 -8.22 -17.87
CA ALA A 60 3.04 -7.51 -16.61
C ALA A 60 1.78 -7.44 -15.75
N TRP A 61 0.57 -7.40 -16.34
CA TRP A 61 -0.67 -7.44 -15.59
C TRP A 61 -0.91 -8.82 -14.97
N VAL A 62 -0.69 -9.87 -15.75
CA VAL A 62 -0.86 -11.26 -15.29
C VAL A 62 0.11 -11.54 -14.14
N GLU A 63 1.40 -11.26 -14.34
CA GLU A 63 2.44 -11.44 -13.32
C GLU A 63 2.15 -10.64 -12.04
N PHE A 64 1.66 -9.41 -12.16
CA PHE A 64 1.29 -8.59 -11.01
C PHE A 64 0.10 -9.19 -10.24
N ARG A 65 -0.95 -9.61 -10.94
CA ARG A 65 -2.12 -10.27 -10.33
C ARG A 65 -1.71 -11.55 -9.58
N ASP A 66 -0.91 -12.38 -10.21
CA ASP A 66 -0.44 -13.65 -9.62
C ASP A 66 0.48 -13.40 -8.43
N PHE A 67 1.32 -12.36 -8.49
CA PHE A 67 2.16 -11.94 -7.38
C PHE A 67 1.31 -11.50 -6.17
N ILE A 68 0.21 -10.75 -6.38
CA ILE A 68 -0.64 -10.24 -5.27
C ILE A 68 -1.49 -11.35 -4.63
N ARG A 69 -1.94 -12.35 -5.37
CA ARG A 69 -2.90 -13.35 -4.91
C ARG A 69 -2.53 -14.06 -3.60
N PRO A 70 -1.30 -14.51 -3.36
CA PRO A 70 -0.95 -15.28 -2.17
C PRO A 70 -0.81 -14.46 -0.89
N PHE A 71 -0.81 -13.12 -0.97
CA PHE A 71 -0.61 -12.29 0.21
C PHE A 71 -1.85 -12.24 1.12
N ALA A 72 -1.62 -12.29 2.43
CA ALA A 72 -2.65 -12.24 3.45
C ALA A 72 -3.26 -10.85 3.66
N GLY A 73 -2.55 -9.78 3.28
CA GLY A 73 -2.98 -8.40 3.44
C GLY A 73 -2.13 -7.44 2.61
N VAL A 74 -2.53 -6.18 2.60
CA VAL A 74 -1.87 -5.13 1.81
C VAL A 74 -1.59 -3.91 2.68
N LEU A 75 -0.34 -3.46 2.73
CA LEU A 75 0.02 -2.15 3.27
C LEU A 75 0.20 -1.16 2.13
N PHE A 76 -0.71 -0.21 2.00
CA PHE A 76 -0.60 0.87 1.03
C PHE A 76 0.12 2.06 1.64
N ALA A 77 1.19 2.50 0.98
CA ALA A 77 1.88 3.76 1.28
C ALA A 77 1.71 4.71 0.09
N THR A 78 0.99 5.82 0.27
CA THR A 78 0.66 6.73 -0.81
C THR A 78 1.14 8.15 -0.56
N PRO A 79 1.76 8.83 -1.55
CA PRO A 79 1.82 10.28 -1.54
C PRO A 79 0.47 10.85 -1.96
N GLU A 80 0.33 12.17 -1.89
CA GLU A 80 -0.82 12.89 -2.43
C GLU A 80 -0.44 13.63 -3.71
N HIS A 81 -1.17 13.40 -4.79
CA HIS A 81 -1.07 14.13 -6.05
C HIS A 81 -2.42 14.78 -6.36
N ASN A 82 -2.44 16.12 -6.41
CA ASN A 82 -3.66 16.88 -6.74
C ASN A 82 -4.87 16.44 -5.89
N ARG A 83 -4.67 16.32 -4.57
CA ARG A 83 -5.70 15.87 -3.60
C ARG A 83 -6.19 14.43 -3.77
N SER A 84 -5.48 13.60 -4.54
CA SER A 84 -5.85 12.21 -4.80
C SER A 84 -4.64 11.28 -4.74
N ILE A 85 -4.87 9.98 -4.98
CA ILE A 85 -3.81 9.00 -5.14
C ILE A 85 -3.07 9.19 -6.47
N PRO A 86 -1.78 8.82 -6.56
CA PRO A 86 -1.02 8.87 -7.80
C PRO A 86 -1.60 7.95 -8.89
N ALA A 87 -1.43 8.35 -10.15
CA ALA A 87 -1.88 7.55 -11.29
C ALA A 87 -1.33 6.11 -11.28
N ALA A 88 -0.06 5.92 -10.91
CA ALA A 88 0.54 4.59 -10.83
C ALA A 88 -0.15 3.69 -9.79
N LEU A 89 -0.53 4.25 -8.63
CA LEU A 89 -1.27 3.49 -7.62
C LEU A 89 -2.68 3.16 -8.09
N LYS A 90 -3.38 4.14 -8.68
CA LYS A 90 -4.72 3.89 -9.24
C LYS A 90 -4.68 2.82 -10.31
N ASN A 91 -3.70 2.87 -11.23
CA ASN A 91 -3.50 1.86 -12.25
C ASN A 91 -3.26 0.45 -11.66
N ALA A 92 -2.44 0.35 -10.63
CA ALA A 92 -2.21 -0.94 -9.95
C ALA A 92 -3.51 -1.51 -9.36
N LEU A 93 -4.37 -0.65 -8.75
CA LEU A 93 -5.68 -1.06 -8.26
C LEU A 93 -6.58 -1.56 -9.39
N ASP A 94 -6.62 -0.85 -10.52
CA ASP A 94 -7.43 -1.22 -11.68
C ASP A 94 -6.96 -2.54 -12.31
N VAL A 95 -5.67 -2.68 -12.55
CA VAL A 95 -5.07 -3.93 -13.07
C VAL A 95 -5.36 -5.11 -12.16
N GLY A 96 -5.13 -4.98 -10.86
CA GLY A 96 -5.32 -6.07 -9.90
C GLY A 96 -6.79 -6.42 -9.65
N SER A 97 -7.74 -5.54 -10.00
CA SER A 97 -9.18 -5.76 -9.86
C SER A 97 -9.77 -6.65 -10.97
N ARG A 98 -8.99 -7.02 -11.95
CA ARG A 98 -9.42 -7.73 -13.16
C ARG A 98 -8.73 -9.10 -13.32
N PRO A 99 -9.31 -10.02 -14.14
CA PRO A 99 -10.63 -9.94 -14.82
C PRO A 99 -11.78 -9.80 -13.84
N TYR A 100 -12.94 -9.31 -14.32
CA TYR A 100 -14.12 -9.15 -13.48
C TYR A 100 -14.51 -10.47 -12.79
N GLY A 101 -14.81 -10.39 -11.49
CA GLY A 101 -15.09 -11.58 -10.66
C GLY A 101 -13.83 -12.31 -10.16
N GLN A 102 -12.62 -11.94 -10.59
CA GLN A 102 -11.36 -12.58 -10.21
C GLN A 102 -10.34 -11.60 -9.60
N SER A 103 -10.83 -10.56 -8.94
CA SER A 103 -9.99 -9.54 -8.31
C SER A 103 -8.94 -10.15 -7.37
N ALA A 104 -7.67 -9.79 -7.57
CA ALA A 104 -6.59 -10.18 -6.68
C ALA A 104 -6.66 -9.46 -5.32
N TRP A 105 -7.48 -8.41 -5.22
CA TRP A 105 -7.66 -7.61 -4.01
C TRP A 105 -8.76 -8.11 -3.08
N ALA A 106 -9.81 -8.74 -3.61
CA ALA A 106 -11.04 -9.05 -2.88
C ALA A 106 -10.78 -9.82 -1.57
N GLY A 107 -11.35 -9.31 -0.49
CA GLY A 107 -11.25 -9.90 0.85
C GLY A 107 -9.93 -9.61 1.59
N LYS A 108 -8.92 -9.02 0.94
CA LYS A 108 -7.64 -8.73 1.60
C LYS A 108 -7.74 -7.54 2.54
N PRO A 109 -7.40 -7.70 3.84
CA PRO A 109 -7.30 -6.57 4.76
C PRO A 109 -6.22 -5.59 4.32
N ALA A 110 -6.53 -4.30 4.44
CA ALA A 110 -5.66 -3.22 4.01
C ALA A 110 -5.31 -2.24 5.14
N GLY A 111 -4.03 -1.90 5.27
CA GLY A 111 -3.55 -0.74 6.01
C GLY A 111 -3.20 0.39 5.05
N ILE A 112 -3.42 1.65 5.45
CA ILE A 112 -3.12 2.82 4.62
C ILE A 112 -2.29 3.82 5.41
N VAL A 113 -1.15 4.21 4.85
CA VAL A 113 -0.37 5.36 5.31
C VAL A 113 -0.22 6.36 4.17
N SER A 114 -0.58 7.60 4.41
CA SER A 114 -0.32 8.69 3.47
C SER A 114 0.85 9.56 3.94
N VAL A 115 1.65 10.05 2.99
CA VAL A 115 2.95 10.66 3.28
C VAL A 115 3.16 11.88 2.39
N THR A 116 3.42 13.03 2.99
CA THR A 116 3.76 14.26 2.25
C THR A 116 4.88 15.05 2.95
N PRO A 117 5.60 15.90 2.21
CA PRO A 117 6.52 16.88 2.84
C PRO A 117 5.77 18.00 3.55
N GLY A 118 4.51 18.27 3.20
CA GLY A 118 3.68 19.30 3.83
C GLY A 118 2.95 18.80 5.08
N ALA A 119 2.31 19.72 5.81
CA ALA A 119 1.69 19.45 7.11
C ALA A 119 0.47 18.49 7.04
N MET A 120 -0.28 18.50 5.93
CA MET A 120 -1.56 17.76 5.85
C MET A 120 -1.42 16.23 5.74
N GLY A 121 -0.23 15.69 5.63
CA GLY A 121 0.03 14.26 5.67
C GLY A 121 -0.66 13.43 4.57
N GLY A 122 -1.17 14.06 3.49
CA GLY A 122 -1.83 13.36 2.39
C GLY A 122 -3.26 12.90 2.72
N PHE A 123 -3.99 13.67 3.51
CA PHE A 123 -5.36 13.37 3.93
C PHE A 123 -6.29 13.04 2.75
N GLY A 124 -6.27 13.87 1.67
CA GLY A 124 -7.12 13.64 0.50
C GLY A 124 -6.84 12.31 -0.18
N ALA A 125 -5.56 11.96 -0.38
CA ALA A 125 -5.17 10.69 -1.00
C ALA A 125 -5.56 9.49 -0.13
N ASN A 126 -5.41 9.58 1.20
CA ASN A 126 -5.81 8.51 2.12
C ASN A 126 -7.31 8.19 1.97
N HIS A 127 -8.16 9.21 2.00
CA HIS A 127 -9.61 9.04 1.88
C HIS A 127 -10.05 8.58 0.48
N HIS A 128 -9.45 9.09 -0.60
CA HIS A 128 -9.71 8.59 -1.95
C HIS A 128 -9.31 7.11 -2.12
N LEU A 129 -8.22 6.69 -1.47
CA LEU A 129 -7.84 5.28 -1.46
C LEU A 129 -8.90 4.45 -0.72
N ARG A 130 -9.31 4.85 0.48
CA ARG A 130 -10.37 4.15 1.25
C ARG A 130 -11.64 3.97 0.42
N GLN A 131 -12.08 5.00 -0.29
CA GLN A 131 -13.24 4.91 -1.19
C GLN A 131 -13.04 3.85 -2.29
N SER A 132 -11.86 3.80 -2.91
CA SER A 132 -11.54 2.78 -3.91
C SER A 132 -11.56 1.36 -3.33
N LEU A 133 -11.02 1.18 -2.12
CA LEU A 133 -10.96 -0.12 -1.44
C LEU A 133 -12.35 -0.67 -1.09
N VAL A 134 -13.33 0.19 -0.81
CA VAL A 134 -14.72 -0.23 -0.59
C VAL A 134 -15.26 -1.01 -1.80
N PHE A 135 -15.09 -0.46 -3.01
CA PHE A 135 -15.54 -1.13 -4.24
C PHE A 135 -14.75 -2.42 -4.53
N LEU A 136 -13.47 -2.46 -4.15
CA LEU A 136 -12.62 -3.64 -4.33
C LEU A 136 -12.88 -4.75 -3.30
N ASN A 137 -13.86 -4.56 -2.41
CA ASN A 137 -14.16 -5.48 -1.30
C ASN A 137 -12.93 -5.76 -0.41
N MET A 138 -12.15 -4.71 -0.13
CA MET A 138 -11.00 -4.76 0.78
C MET A 138 -11.35 -4.12 2.11
N PRO A 139 -11.44 -4.86 3.22
CA PRO A 139 -11.62 -4.25 4.54
C PRO A 139 -10.39 -3.40 4.88
N ALA A 140 -10.59 -2.09 5.02
CA ALA A 140 -9.54 -1.16 5.41
C ALA A 140 -9.53 -0.97 6.93
N MET A 141 -8.34 -1.06 7.55
CA MET A 141 -8.19 -0.76 8.98
C MET A 141 -8.67 0.67 9.28
N ALA A 142 -9.65 0.79 10.19
CA ALA A 142 -10.23 2.07 10.52
C ALA A 142 -9.30 2.90 11.43
N GLN A 143 -8.74 2.26 12.46
CA GLN A 143 -7.88 2.92 13.45
C GLN A 143 -6.67 2.05 13.81
N PRO A 144 -5.50 2.71 14.08
CA PRO A 144 -5.24 4.14 13.94
C PRO A 144 -5.16 4.57 12.47
N GLU A 145 -5.49 5.83 12.17
CA GLU A 145 -5.23 6.42 10.85
C GLU A 145 -3.80 6.96 10.80
N ALA A 146 -3.15 6.89 9.63
CA ALA A 146 -1.76 7.34 9.46
C ALA A 146 -1.63 8.40 8.37
N TYR A 147 -1.43 9.64 8.79
CA TYR A 147 -1.19 10.82 7.96
C TYR A 147 0.17 11.42 8.32
N ILE A 148 1.20 11.11 7.54
CA ILE A 148 2.59 11.52 7.84
C ILE A 148 2.92 12.80 7.08
N GLY A 149 2.76 13.94 7.76
CA GLY A 149 3.26 15.24 7.30
C GLY A 149 4.74 15.43 7.65
N HIS A 150 5.37 16.44 7.05
CA HIS A 150 6.78 16.81 7.29
C HIS A 150 7.75 15.61 7.20
N ALA A 151 7.50 14.70 6.29
CA ALA A 151 8.17 13.40 6.22
C ALA A 151 9.71 13.50 6.06
N ALA A 152 10.22 14.61 5.49
CA ALA A 152 11.65 14.87 5.35
C ALA A 152 12.36 15.01 6.71
N ASP A 153 11.66 15.54 7.71
CA ASP A 153 12.19 15.79 9.04
C ASP A 153 12.07 14.54 9.94
N LEU A 154 11.20 13.60 9.60
CA LEU A 154 10.87 12.46 10.43
C LEU A 154 11.67 11.19 10.12
N ILE A 155 11.99 10.95 8.82
CA ILE A 155 12.65 9.73 8.38
C ILE A 155 13.93 10.04 7.63
N ALA A 156 15.03 9.43 8.03
CA ALA A 156 16.34 9.55 7.40
C ALA A 156 16.45 8.72 6.10
N ASP A 157 17.53 8.92 5.34
CA ASP A 157 17.78 8.21 4.08
C ASP A 157 18.03 6.71 4.28
N ASP A 158 18.54 6.33 5.44
CA ASP A 158 18.75 4.93 5.87
C ASP A 158 17.49 4.28 6.46
N PHE A 159 16.34 4.98 6.35
CA PHE A 159 15.03 4.57 6.87
C PHE A 159 14.91 4.59 8.39
N SER A 160 15.87 5.13 9.12
CA SER A 160 15.75 5.34 10.56
C SER A 160 14.75 6.45 10.88
N VAL A 161 13.97 6.26 11.95
CA VAL A 161 13.02 7.27 12.43
C VAL A 161 13.74 8.21 13.37
N LYS A 162 13.77 9.49 13.03
CA LYS A 162 14.51 10.55 13.76
C LYS A 162 13.80 11.01 15.03
N VAL A 163 12.47 10.91 15.08
CA VAL A 163 11.61 11.45 16.15
C VAL A 163 10.95 10.32 16.90
N GLU A 164 11.14 10.24 18.21
CA GLU A 164 10.67 9.13 19.04
C GLU A 164 9.14 9.00 19.07
N SER A 165 8.40 10.10 19.11
CA SER A 165 6.93 10.05 19.04
C SER A 165 6.44 9.46 17.71
N THR A 166 7.12 9.75 16.61
CA THR A 166 6.83 9.14 15.29
C THR A 166 7.17 7.66 15.30
N ARG A 167 8.30 7.26 15.88
CA ARG A 167 8.68 5.84 16.03
C ARG A 167 7.61 5.07 16.79
N THR A 168 7.19 5.59 17.93
CA THR A 168 6.15 4.99 18.78
C THR A 168 4.85 4.83 18.02
N PHE A 169 4.41 5.89 17.32
CA PHE A 169 3.18 5.86 16.52
C PHE A 169 3.24 4.81 15.41
N LEU A 170 4.32 4.79 14.63
CA LEU A 170 4.47 3.82 13.53
C LEU A 170 4.53 2.38 14.04
N SER A 171 5.18 2.13 15.17
CA SER A 171 5.21 0.81 15.82
C SER A 171 3.81 0.37 16.29
N GLN A 172 3.05 1.27 16.91
CA GLN A 172 1.67 1.02 17.32
C GLN A 172 0.76 0.75 16.12
N TYR A 173 0.93 1.53 15.04
CA TYR A 173 0.19 1.31 13.80
C TYR A 173 0.45 -0.10 13.24
N MET A 174 1.72 -0.52 13.15
CA MET A 174 2.08 -1.83 12.62
C MET A 174 1.57 -2.98 13.50
N THR A 175 1.58 -2.81 14.82
CA THR A 175 0.99 -3.77 15.75
C THR A 175 -0.52 -3.92 15.53
N ALA A 176 -1.23 -2.80 15.41
CA ALA A 176 -2.66 -2.81 15.12
C ALA A 176 -2.97 -3.42 13.75
N PHE A 177 -2.14 -3.12 12.74
CA PHE A 177 -2.32 -3.64 11.39
C PHE A 177 -2.08 -5.15 11.32
N GLU A 178 -1.00 -5.69 11.92
CA GLU A 178 -0.78 -7.14 11.98
C GLU A 178 -1.91 -7.86 12.75
N THR A 179 -2.40 -7.27 13.83
CA THR A 179 -3.57 -7.79 14.56
C THR A 179 -4.82 -7.80 13.68
N PHE A 180 -5.05 -6.74 12.91
CA PHE A 180 -6.19 -6.64 11.99
C PHE A 180 -6.11 -7.68 10.88
N VAL A 181 -4.95 -7.83 10.25
CA VAL A 181 -4.71 -8.87 9.23
C VAL A 181 -4.91 -10.26 9.82
N GLY A 182 -4.35 -10.53 11.00
CA GLY A 182 -4.44 -11.84 11.66
C GLY A 182 -5.88 -12.28 12.01
N LYS A 183 -6.82 -11.33 12.15
CA LYS A 183 -8.23 -11.63 12.40
C LYS A 183 -9.02 -11.96 11.14
N LEU A 184 -8.55 -11.54 9.95
CA LEU A 184 -9.30 -11.60 8.70
C LEU A 184 -8.68 -12.54 7.65
N ALA A 185 -7.41 -12.95 7.83
CA ALA A 185 -6.65 -13.73 6.86
C ALA A 185 -6.52 -15.24 7.21
#